data_f06456214bcafa261b087ee755698f3f
#
_entry.id   f06456214bcafa261b087ee755698f3f
#
_cell.length_a   1.000
_cell.length_b   1.000
_cell.length_c   1.000
_cell.angle_alpha   90.00
_cell.angle_beta   90.00
_cell.angle_gamma   90.00
#
_symmetry.space_group_name_H-M   'P 1'
#
loop_
_entity.id
_entity.type
_entity.pdbx_description
1 polymer ?
#
loop_
_entity_poly.entity_id
_entity_poly.type
_entity_poly.pdbx_seq_one_letter_code
_entity_poly.pdbx_strand_id
1 'polypeptide(L)'
;SLVLHQDADPRTGGVAVCGFTTAGMVGVIATSHIIKMLALRQLGTVMHKDFPAVALIHDEVPKHPVRVYQGDGIGVFTSEIQFGNETDIPFATTVLEWFTKGGFDRLIIIDGITRPEKELTSGDLYGVGSISAARERLKRLDIEPIQQGVVSGITGFLLSEGDRLGIDITALLSEASPMYPDARAAALAVEAVSDLTGMEIPLTELLENARSIEDSVRDIIENASQMLPAPEPENTTDIDPSFG
;
A
#
# COMPACT_ATOMS: atom_id res chain seq x y z
N SER A 1 -2.38 -11.73 -17.30
CA SER A 1 -1.52 -11.21 -18.39
C SER A 1 -1.51 -9.71 -18.41
N LEU A 2 -0.35 -9.13 -18.62
CA LEU A 2 -0.19 -7.70 -18.91
C LEU A 2 -0.61 -7.43 -20.36
N VAL A 3 -1.54 -6.49 -20.55
CA VAL A 3 -1.99 -6.01 -21.87
C VAL A 3 -1.50 -4.58 -22.03
N LEU A 4 -0.56 -4.37 -22.93
CA LEU A 4 -0.01 -3.04 -23.23
C LEU A 4 -0.97 -2.26 -24.14
N HIS A 5 -0.94 -0.93 -23.99
CA HIS A 5 -1.58 -0.06 -24.97
C HIS A 5 -0.86 -0.17 -26.33
N GLN A 6 -1.57 0.15 -27.40
CA GLN A 6 -1.00 0.16 -28.73
C GLN A 6 0.21 1.10 -28.80
N ASP A 7 1.29 0.63 -29.40
CA ASP A 7 2.57 1.36 -29.55
C ASP A 7 3.32 1.69 -28.21
N ALA A 8 2.96 1.03 -27.10
CA ALA A 8 3.67 1.20 -25.84
C ALA A 8 4.96 0.36 -25.81
N ASP A 9 6.10 1.01 -25.55
CA ASP A 9 7.35 0.30 -25.24
C ASP A 9 7.40 0.02 -23.73
N PRO A 10 7.47 -1.25 -23.29
CA PRO A 10 7.56 -1.59 -21.89
C PRO A 10 8.90 -1.27 -21.25
N ARG A 11 9.95 -1.01 -22.05
CA ARG A 11 11.29 -0.77 -21.54
C ARG A 11 11.40 0.63 -20.94
N THR A 12 11.55 0.68 -19.63
CA THR A 12 11.67 1.93 -18.86
C THR A 12 13.05 2.03 -18.21
N GLY A 13 13.54 0.91 -17.66
CA GLY A 13 14.71 0.89 -16.80
C GLY A 13 14.48 1.57 -15.45
N GLY A 14 15.52 1.70 -14.63
CA GLY A 14 15.44 2.38 -13.35
C GLY A 14 14.64 1.62 -12.29
N VAL A 15 13.65 2.27 -11.67
CA VAL A 15 12.94 1.73 -10.50
C VAL A 15 11.51 1.34 -10.84
N ALA A 16 11.11 0.14 -10.43
CA ALA A 16 9.72 -0.29 -10.40
C ALA A 16 9.12 -0.05 -9.02
N VAL A 17 7.91 0.51 -8.94
CA VAL A 17 7.16 0.72 -7.70
C VAL A 17 5.83 0.00 -7.80
N CYS A 18 5.46 -0.76 -6.76
CA CYS A 18 4.17 -1.45 -6.69
C CYS A 18 3.38 -1.00 -5.47
N GLY A 19 2.06 -0.89 -5.62
CA GLY A 19 1.13 -0.69 -4.51
C GLY A 19 -0.19 -1.41 -4.76
N PHE A 20 -0.69 -2.06 -3.71
CA PHE A 20 -1.89 -2.89 -3.75
C PHE A 20 -2.88 -2.45 -2.68
N THR A 21 -4.13 -2.91 -2.80
CA THR A 21 -5.18 -2.66 -1.80
C THR A 21 -4.96 -3.56 -0.59
N THR A 22 -4.45 -2.96 0.49
CA THR A 22 -4.15 -3.60 1.78
C THR A 22 -4.59 -2.69 2.93
N ALA A 23 -4.08 -2.88 4.16
CA ALA A 23 -4.44 -2.05 5.30
C ALA A 23 -4.28 -0.56 5.00
N GLY A 24 -5.29 0.22 5.34
CA GLY A 24 -5.31 1.68 5.12
C GLY A 24 -5.21 2.11 3.66
N MET A 25 -5.32 1.18 2.69
CA MET A 25 -5.12 1.45 1.25
C MET A 25 -3.77 2.14 0.94
N VAL A 26 -2.77 1.97 1.81
CA VAL A 26 -1.48 2.66 1.74
C VAL A 26 -0.83 2.56 0.37
N GLY A 27 -0.72 1.33 -0.16
CA GLY A 27 -0.10 1.08 -1.46
C GLY A 27 -0.81 1.80 -2.61
N VAL A 28 -2.14 1.78 -2.62
CA VAL A 28 -2.97 2.44 -3.65
C VAL A 28 -2.84 3.95 -3.57
N ILE A 29 -2.95 4.53 -2.37
CA ILE A 29 -2.86 5.98 -2.15
C ILE A 29 -1.47 6.47 -2.57
N ALA A 30 -0.41 5.79 -2.11
CA ALA A 30 0.97 6.15 -2.43
C ALA A 30 1.25 6.07 -3.93
N THR A 31 0.89 4.98 -4.59
CA THR A 31 1.12 4.82 -6.03
C THR A 31 0.30 5.80 -6.87
N SER A 32 -0.95 6.07 -6.50
CA SER A 32 -1.79 7.08 -7.17
C SER A 32 -1.18 8.48 -7.05
N HIS A 33 -0.64 8.81 -5.88
CA HIS A 33 0.05 10.08 -5.66
C HIS A 33 1.35 10.19 -6.49
N ILE A 34 2.18 9.15 -6.51
CA ILE A 34 3.41 9.08 -7.33
C ILE A 34 3.07 9.25 -8.82
N ILE A 35 2.06 8.54 -9.32
CA ILE A 35 1.59 8.63 -10.71
C ILE A 35 1.21 10.08 -11.06
N LYS A 36 0.46 10.74 -10.18
CA LYS A 36 0.01 12.12 -10.37
C LYS A 36 1.17 13.11 -10.33
N MET A 37 2.00 13.07 -9.28
CA MET A 37 3.08 14.03 -9.07
C MET A 37 4.16 13.95 -10.15
N LEU A 38 4.47 12.75 -10.61
CA LEU A 38 5.46 12.54 -11.68
C LEU A 38 4.81 12.52 -13.08
N ALA A 39 3.51 12.82 -13.20
CA ALA A 39 2.76 12.85 -14.46
C ALA A 39 2.99 11.59 -15.32
N LEU A 40 2.98 10.41 -14.68
CA LEU A 40 3.26 9.14 -15.35
C LEU A 40 2.17 8.78 -16.35
N ARG A 41 2.58 8.29 -17.51
CA ARG A 41 1.67 7.84 -18.56
C ARG A 41 1.26 6.39 -18.34
N GLN A 42 -0.04 6.09 -18.48
CA GLN A 42 -0.51 4.70 -18.45
C GLN A 42 0.06 3.91 -19.62
N LEU A 43 0.79 2.85 -19.30
CA LEU A 43 1.40 1.93 -20.25
C LEU A 43 0.45 0.81 -20.70
N GLY A 44 -0.39 0.34 -19.77
CA GLY A 44 -1.28 -0.77 -20.02
C GLY A 44 -2.13 -1.14 -18.81
N THR A 45 -2.77 -2.28 -18.94
CA THR A 45 -3.61 -2.88 -17.88
C THR A 45 -3.27 -4.35 -17.68
N VAL A 46 -3.61 -4.89 -16.52
CA VAL A 46 -3.49 -6.32 -16.23
C VAL A 46 -4.86 -6.95 -16.23
N MET A 47 -5.01 -8.03 -16.95
CA MET A 47 -6.24 -8.81 -17.03
C MET A 47 -5.99 -10.26 -16.61
N HIS A 48 -6.89 -10.80 -15.84
CA HIS A 48 -6.90 -12.21 -15.44
C HIS A 48 -8.33 -12.76 -15.48
N LYS A 49 -8.48 -14.05 -15.78
CA LYS A 49 -9.80 -14.69 -15.87
C LYS A 49 -10.59 -14.66 -14.56
N ASP A 50 -9.87 -14.63 -13.44
CA ASP A 50 -10.44 -14.63 -12.08
C ASP A 50 -10.64 -13.21 -11.51
N PHE A 51 -10.32 -12.17 -12.29
CA PHE A 51 -10.60 -10.80 -11.87
C PHE A 51 -12.09 -10.49 -11.98
N PRO A 52 -12.68 -9.78 -11.02
CA PRO A 52 -14.05 -9.34 -11.11
C PRO A 52 -14.25 -8.41 -12.32
N ALA A 53 -15.41 -8.55 -12.96
CA ALA A 53 -15.80 -7.69 -14.09
C ALA A 53 -16.25 -6.32 -13.57
N VAL A 54 -15.29 -5.45 -13.22
CA VAL A 54 -15.53 -4.12 -12.68
C VAL A 54 -14.78 -3.05 -13.49
N ALA A 55 -15.34 -1.86 -13.55
CA ALA A 55 -14.67 -0.66 -14.00
C ALA A 55 -14.67 0.36 -12.86
N LEU A 56 -13.53 0.98 -12.60
CA LEU A 56 -13.40 2.11 -11.69
C LEU A 56 -13.60 3.39 -12.49
N ILE A 57 -14.37 4.33 -11.95
CA ILE A 57 -14.60 5.61 -12.61
C ILE A 57 -13.72 6.66 -11.98
N HIS A 58 -12.78 7.19 -12.75
CA HIS A 58 -11.89 8.28 -12.39
C HIS A 58 -12.12 9.44 -13.36
N ASP A 59 -12.53 10.58 -12.86
CA ASP A 59 -12.82 11.78 -13.66
C ASP A 59 -13.73 11.45 -14.87
N GLU A 60 -14.84 10.77 -14.61
CA GLU A 60 -15.84 10.33 -15.62
C GLU A 60 -15.32 9.27 -16.62
N VAL A 61 -14.07 8.81 -16.48
CA VAL A 61 -13.44 7.83 -17.37
C VAL A 61 -13.39 6.44 -16.74
N PRO A 62 -13.92 5.39 -17.41
CA PRO A 62 -13.82 4.03 -16.91
C PRO A 62 -12.38 3.49 -17.05
N LYS A 63 -11.86 2.93 -15.97
CA LYS A 63 -10.52 2.36 -15.87
C LYS A 63 -10.56 0.92 -15.40
N HIS A 64 -9.67 0.10 -15.91
CA HIS A 64 -9.40 -1.21 -15.29
C HIS A 64 -8.78 -1.02 -13.90
N PRO A 65 -9.10 -1.90 -12.94
CA PRO A 65 -8.62 -1.76 -11.56
C PRO A 65 -7.12 -2.03 -11.39
N VAL A 66 -6.50 -2.76 -12.31
CA VAL A 66 -5.06 -3.07 -12.27
C VAL A 66 -4.39 -2.45 -13.48
N ARG A 67 -3.47 -1.53 -13.21
CA ARG A 67 -2.84 -0.71 -14.25
C ARG A 67 -1.34 -0.58 -14.03
N VAL A 68 -0.63 -0.35 -15.13
CA VAL A 68 0.78 -0.03 -15.14
C VAL A 68 1.03 1.31 -15.79
N TYR A 69 1.95 2.05 -15.21
CA TYR A 69 2.33 3.40 -15.64
C TYR A 69 3.84 3.48 -15.81
N GLN A 70 4.31 4.43 -16.61
CA GLN A 70 5.73 4.69 -16.77
C GLN A 70 6.04 6.17 -16.95
N GLY A 71 7.26 6.53 -16.56
CA GLY A 71 7.90 7.81 -16.79
C GLY A 71 9.39 7.61 -17.00
N ASP A 72 10.16 8.68 -16.89
CA ASP A 72 11.62 8.63 -17.04
C ASP A 72 12.25 7.93 -15.82
N GLY A 73 12.82 6.76 -16.06
CA GLY A 73 13.49 5.95 -15.01
C GLY A 73 12.59 5.36 -13.93
N ILE A 74 11.27 5.39 -14.12
CA ILE A 74 10.30 4.81 -13.15
C ILE A 74 9.13 4.14 -13.85
N GLY A 75 8.73 2.98 -13.31
CA GLY A 75 7.47 2.34 -13.64
C GLY A 75 6.64 2.14 -12.38
N VAL A 76 5.32 2.24 -12.49
CA VAL A 76 4.38 2.01 -11.36
C VAL A 76 3.35 0.97 -11.74
N PHE A 77 3.22 -0.05 -10.89
CA PHE A 77 2.18 -1.07 -10.98
C PHE A 77 1.22 -0.89 -9.80
N THR A 78 -0.06 -0.65 -10.08
CA THR A 78 -1.06 -0.40 -9.04
C THR A 78 -2.28 -1.28 -9.20
N SER A 79 -2.85 -1.73 -8.08
CA SER A 79 -4.14 -2.43 -8.02
C SER A 79 -5.05 -1.77 -7.01
N GLU A 80 -6.19 -1.26 -7.48
CA GLU A 80 -7.20 -0.60 -6.64
C GLU A 80 -8.29 -1.56 -6.15
N ILE A 81 -8.14 -2.85 -6.42
CA ILE A 81 -9.03 -3.89 -5.88
C ILE A 81 -8.21 -4.95 -5.16
N GLN A 82 -8.85 -5.55 -4.17
CA GLN A 82 -8.30 -6.69 -3.45
C GLN A 82 -8.83 -7.98 -4.09
N PHE A 83 -7.97 -8.97 -4.18
CA PHE A 83 -8.28 -10.31 -4.70
C PHE A 83 -8.30 -11.35 -3.58
N GLY A 84 -8.84 -12.53 -3.88
CA GLY A 84 -8.68 -13.69 -3.02
C GLY A 84 -7.24 -14.24 -3.04
N ASN A 85 -6.85 -14.92 -1.97
CA ASN A 85 -5.48 -15.43 -1.78
C ASN A 85 -5.05 -16.39 -2.91
N GLU A 86 -6.00 -17.02 -3.61
CA GLU A 86 -5.73 -17.90 -4.76
C GLU A 86 -5.13 -17.17 -5.95
N THR A 87 -5.27 -15.84 -6.00
CA THR A 87 -4.72 -15.00 -7.08
C THR A 87 -3.37 -14.37 -6.74
N ASP A 88 -2.90 -14.45 -5.49
CA ASP A 88 -1.67 -13.78 -5.04
C ASP A 88 -0.44 -14.21 -5.85
N ILE A 89 -0.23 -15.51 -6.03
CA ILE A 89 0.91 -16.04 -6.78
C ILE A 89 0.84 -15.70 -8.27
N PRO A 90 -0.28 -15.94 -8.99
CA PRO A 90 -0.42 -15.53 -10.39
C PRO A 90 -0.25 -14.02 -10.60
N PHE A 91 -0.71 -13.23 -9.64
CA PHE A 91 -0.60 -11.78 -9.68
C PHE A 91 0.87 -11.33 -9.49
N ALA A 92 1.52 -11.82 -8.45
CA ALA A 92 2.93 -11.55 -8.18
C ALA A 92 3.84 -11.99 -9.35
N THR A 93 3.54 -13.13 -9.95
CA THR A 93 4.24 -13.59 -11.16
C THR A 93 4.10 -12.57 -12.31
N THR A 94 2.91 -11.99 -12.48
CA THR A 94 2.69 -10.94 -13.50
C THR A 94 3.46 -9.65 -13.18
N VAL A 95 3.62 -9.30 -11.90
CA VAL A 95 4.48 -8.19 -11.46
C VAL A 95 5.94 -8.46 -11.83
N LEU A 96 6.46 -9.66 -11.56
CA LEU A 96 7.84 -10.05 -11.92
C LEU A 96 8.06 -10.06 -13.44
N GLU A 97 7.09 -10.52 -14.21
CA GLU A 97 7.14 -10.45 -15.67
C GLU A 97 7.22 -9.02 -16.17
N TRP A 98 6.39 -8.13 -15.62
CA TRP A 98 6.42 -6.70 -15.94
C TRP A 98 7.75 -6.06 -15.53
N PHE A 99 8.25 -6.35 -14.34
CA PHE A 99 9.54 -5.92 -13.86
C PHE A 99 10.67 -6.29 -14.84
N THR A 100 10.72 -7.54 -15.22
CA THR A 100 11.75 -8.06 -16.13
C THR A 100 11.64 -7.46 -17.54
N LYS A 101 10.43 -7.39 -18.10
CA LYS A 101 10.19 -6.79 -19.42
C LYS A 101 10.49 -5.31 -19.46
N GLY A 102 10.24 -4.59 -18.35
CA GLY A 102 10.55 -3.18 -18.19
C GLY A 102 12.04 -2.89 -18.06
N GLY A 103 12.86 -3.90 -17.79
CA GLY A 103 14.30 -3.76 -17.59
C GLY A 103 14.64 -2.96 -16.35
N PHE A 104 13.82 -3.04 -15.31
CA PHE A 104 14.03 -2.34 -14.06
C PHE A 104 15.18 -2.95 -13.25
N ASP A 105 15.91 -2.08 -12.55
CA ASP A 105 17.06 -2.49 -11.73
C ASP A 105 16.62 -2.99 -10.34
N ARG A 106 15.52 -2.44 -9.82
CA ARG A 106 14.98 -2.77 -8.50
C ARG A 106 13.48 -2.55 -8.42
N LEU A 107 12.84 -3.28 -7.51
CA LEU A 107 11.42 -3.21 -7.21
C LEU A 107 11.20 -2.68 -5.79
N ILE A 108 10.40 -1.63 -5.64
CA ILE A 108 9.92 -1.13 -4.37
C ILE A 108 8.43 -1.50 -4.24
N ILE A 109 8.06 -2.16 -3.16
CA ILE A 109 6.68 -2.51 -2.86
C ILE A 109 6.23 -1.62 -1.70
N ILE A 110 5.08 -0.95 -1.86
CA ILE A 110 4.44 -0.17 -0.81
C ILE A 110 3.24 -0.95 -0.31
N ASP A 111 3.21 -1.22 0.99
CA ASP A 111 2.16 -2.01 1.60
C ASP A 111 1.76 -1.44 2.98
N GLY A 112 0.54 -1.71 3.40
CA GLY A 112 0.02 -1.33 4.71
C GLY A 112 -0.03 -2.54 5.64
N ILE A 113 0.47 -2.36 6.87
CA ILE A 113 0.35 -3.35 7.93
C ILE A 113 -0.48 -2.80 9.09
N THR A 114 -1.27 -3.67 9.72
CA THR A 114 -2.07 -3.30 10.88
C THR A 114 -1.42 -3.84 12.16
N ARG A 115 -1.27 -2.98 13.16
CA ARG A 115 -0.96 -3.40 14.53
C ARG A 115 -2.17 -3.24 15.43
N PRO A 116 -2.69 -4.32 16.03
CA PRO A 116 -3.93 -4.29 16.83
C PRO A 116 -3.87 -3.42 18.08
N GLU A 117 -2.68 -3.14 18.61
CA GLU A 117 -2.46 -2.56 19.94
C GLU A 117 -2.14 -1.06 19.96
N LYS A 118 -2.02 -0.40 18.81
CA LYS A 118 -1.74 1.05 18.77
C LYS A 118 -3.03 1.86 18.57
N GLU A 119 -3.22 2.86 19.42
CA GLU A 119 -4.15 3.96 19.18
C GLU A 119 -3.86 4.60 17.81
N LEU A 120 -4.90 5.24 17.22
CA LEU A 120 -4.94 5.88 15.90
C LEU A 120 -3.91 7.03 15.69
N THR A 121 -2.73 6.91 16.25
CA THR A 121 -1.63 7.87 16.05
C THR A 121 -0.73 7.42 14.92
N SER A 122 -0.10 8.36 14.23
CA SER A 122 0.81 8.14 13.10
C SER A 122 1.63 6.87 13.27
N GLY A 123 1.46 5.93 12.35
CA GLY A 123 2.19 4.67 12.35
C GLY A 123 3.67 4.84 12.01
N ASP A 124 4.44 3.81 12.28
CA ASP A 124 5.84 3.73 11.89
C ASP A 124 5.98 3.10 10.48
N LEU A 125 7.13 3.33 9.87
CA LEU A 125 7.51 2.72 8.60
C LEU A 125 8.59 1.66 8.83
N TYR A 126 8.34 0.47 8.32
CA TYR A 126 9.28 -0.65 8.38
C TYR A 126 9.75 -1.04 6.98
N GLY A 127 10.94 -1.65 6.93
CA GLY A 127 11.52 -2.11 5.69
C GLY A 127 11.92 -3.57 5.70
N VAL A 128 11.73 -4.24 4.56
CA VAL A 128 12.25 -5.59 4.30
C VAL A 128 12.96 -5.59 2.95
N GLY A 129 14.22 -6.03 2.92
CA GLY A 129 14.99 -6.15 1.68
C GLY A 129 15.31 -7.60 1.35
N SER A 130 15.03 -8.04 0.13
CA SER A 130 15.32 -9.39 -0.36
C SER A 130 16.81 -9.70 -0.38
N ILE A 131 17.63 -8.78 -0.85
CA ILE A 131 19.08 -8.94 -0.95
C ILE A 131 19.82 -7.99 0.00
N SER A 132 21.10 -8.24 0.23
CA SER A 132 21.93 -7.41 1.12
C SER A 132 21.96 -5.93 0.70
N ALA A 133 22.05 -5.66 -0.61
CA ALA A 133 22.06 -4.28 -1.11
C ALA A 133 20.77 -3.52 -0.78
N ALA A 134 19.61 -4.18 -0.83
CA ALA A 134 18.33 -3.60 -0.41
C ALA A 134 18.33 -3.28 1.09
N ARG A 135 18.77 -4.23 1.93
CA ARG A 135 18.87 -4.04 3.39
C ARG A 135 19.81 -2.91 3.77
N GLU A 136 20.95 -2.78 3.09
CA GLU A 136 21.91 -1.70 3.33
C GLU A 136 21.36 -0.31 2.95
N ARG A 137 20.51 -0.23 1.91
CA ARG A 137 19.82 1.02 1.56
C ARG A 137 18.81 1.42 2.62
N LEU A 138 17.98 0.49 3.08
CA LEU A 138 17.02 0.74 4.18
C LEU A 138 17.74 1.25 5.43
N LYS A 139 18.84 0.61 5.81
CA LYS A 139 19.66 1.00 6.96
C LYS A 139 20.25 2.41 6.82
N ARG A 140 20.69 2.81 5.62
CA ARG A 140 21.23 4.16 5.39
C ARG A 140 20.15 5.25 5.50
N LEU A 141 18.90 4.91 5.27
CA LEU A 141 17.76 5.81 5.43
C LEU A 141 17.10 5.73 6.80
N ASP A 142 17.71 5.01 7.75
CA ASP A 142 17.19 4.79 9.11
C ASP A 142 15.78 4.20 9.15
N ILE A 143 15.42 3.41 8.11
CA ILE A 143 14.15 2.70 8.06
C ILE A 143 14.27 1.42 8.89
N GLU A 144 13.41 1.27 9.90
CA GLU A 144 13.44 0.16 10.84
C GLU A 144 13.20 -1.18 10.13
N PRO A 145 14.11 -2.17 10.27
CA PRO A 145 13.93 -3.47 9.64
C PRO A 145 12.99 -4.37 10.43
N ILE A 146 12.15 -5.14 9.74
CA ILE A 146 11.47 -6.28 10.36
C ILE A 146 12.49 -7.43 10.46
N GLN A 147 12.91 -7.75 11.69
CA GLN A 147 13.90 -8.80 11.94
C GLN A 147 13.30 -10.20 11.92
N GLN A 148 12.09 -10.36 12.43
CA GLN A 148 11.34 -11.62 12.46
C GLN A 148 9.85 -11.35 12.28
N GLY A 149 9.19 -12.16 11.47
CA GLY A 149 7.76 -12.03 11.22
C GLY A 149 7.31 -12.80 9.99
N VAL A 150 6.07 -12.63 9.64
CA VAL A 150 5.46 -13.18 8.44
C VAL A 150 4.90 -12.04 7.61
N VAL A 151 5.38 -11.90 6.40
CA VAL A 151 4.78 -11.05 5.38
C VAL A 151 4.02 -11.98 4.43
N SER A 152 2.72 -11.77 4.29
CA SER A 152 1.85 -12.62 3.47
C SER A 152 1.43 -11.97 2.17
N GLY A 153 0.66 -12.70 1.36
CA GLY A 153 0.09 -12.21 0.11
C GLY A 153 1.13 -11.94 -0.97
N ILE A 154 0.80 -11.04 -1.87
CA ILE A 154 1.63 -10.65 -3.02
C ILE A 154 3.02 -10.17 -2.57
N THR A 155 3.07 -9.32 -1.56
CA THR A 155 4.31 -8.76 -1.00
C THR A 155 5.23 -9.84 -0.47
N GLY A 156 4.70 -10.78 0.31
CA GLY A 156 5.46 -11.91 0.86
C GLY A 156 6.04 -12.81 -0.23
N PHE A 157 5.25 -13.13 -1.24
CA PHE A 157 5.71 -13.94 -2.37
C PHE A 157 6.81 -13.22 -3.16
N LEU A 158 6.63 -11.94 -3.48
CA LEU A 158 7.63 -11.15 -4.20
C LEU A 158 8.96 -11.06 -3.45
N LEU A 159 8.94 -10.85 -2.13
CA LEU A 159 10.15 -10.83 -1.31
C LEU A 159 10.88 -12.19 -1.33
N SER A 160 10.13 -13.29 -1.20
CA SER A 160 10.70 -14.64 -1.24
C SER A 160 11.32 -14.99 -2.59
N GLU A 161 10.65 -14.61 -3.70
CA GLU A 161 11.19 -14.77 -5.04
C GLU A 161 12.39 -13.85 -5.28
N GLY A 162 12.37 -12.64 -4.72
CA GLY A 162 13.51 -11.73 -4.76
C GLY A 162 14.76 -12.32 -4.12
N ASP A 163 14.65 -12.92 -2.95
CA ASP A 163 15.73 -13.64 -2.28
C ASP A 163 16.20 -14.84 -3.12
N ARG A 164 15.26 -15.67 -3.57
CA ARG A 164 15.56 -16.88 -4.36
C ARG A 164 16.26 -16.60 -5.68
N LEU A 165 15.87 -15.51 -6.36
CA LEU A 165 16.37 -15.16 -7.70
C LEU A 165 17.49 -14.11 -7.67
N GLY A 166 17.82 -13.55 -6.52
CA GLY A 166 18.77 -12.44 -6.39
C GLY A 166 18.26 -11.13 -6.97
N ILE A 167 16.95 -10.94 -7.04
CA ILE A 167 16.31 -9.70 -7.52
C ILE A 167 16.25 -8.71 -6.37
N ASP A 168 16.62 -7.47 -6.64
CA ASP A 168 16.60 -6.37 -5.68
C ASP A 168 15.16 -5.90 -5.42
N ILE A 169 14.54 -6.43 -4.38
CA ILE A 169 13.20 -6.08 -3.93
C ILE A 169 13.26 -5.47 -2.53
N THR A 170 12.62 -4.32 -2.38
CA THR A 170 12.43 -3.62 -1.10
C THR A 170 10.94 -3.47 -0.83
N ALA A 171 10.45 -3.96 0.31
CA ALA A 171 9.11 -3.67 0.79
C ALA A 171 9.16 -2.58 1.85
N LEU A 172 8.34 -1.55 1.68
CA LEU A 172 8.04 -0.48 2.63
C LEU A 172 6.68 -0.78 3.25
N LEU A 173 6.68 -1.05 4.55
CA LEU A 173 5.50 -1.51 5.28
C LEU A 173 5.10 -0.43 6.28
N SER A 174 4.09 0.37 5.95
CA SER A 174 3.59 1.43 6.82
C SER A 174 2.50 0.91 7.75
N GLU A 175 2.59 1.23 9.03
CA GLU A 175 1.49 1.02 9.96
C GLU A 175 0.33 1.92 9.59
N ALA A 176 -0.84 1.32 9.40
CA ALA A 176 -2.01 2.03 8.91
C ALA A 176 -3.29 1.59 9.61
N SER A 177 -4.27 2.47 9.61
CA SER A 177 -5.61 2.16 10.09
C SER A 177 -6.27 1.07 9.23
N PRO A 178 -6.85 0.03 9.84
CA PRO A 178 -7.66 -0.93 9.09
C PRO A 178 -9.06 -0.40 8.76
N MET A 179 -9.48 0.73 9.36
CA MET A 179 -10.85 1.21 9.32
C MET A 179 -11.12 2.25 8.23
N TYR A 180 -10.08 2.94 7.76
CA TYR A 180 -10.20 4.01 6.76
C TYR A 180 -8.93 4.17 5.93
N PRO A 181 -9.01 4.84 4.75
CA PRO A 181 -7.85 5.16 3.95
C PRO A 181 -6.85 6.04 4.71
N ASP A 182 -5.60 5.58 4.86
CA ASP A 182 -4.58 6.25 5.67
C ASP A 182 -3.56 6.96 4.78
N ALA A 183 -3.88 8.20 4.43
CA ALA A 183 -3.01 9.03 3.59
C ALA A 183 -1.72 9.46 4.29
N ARG A 184 -1.70 9.50 5.65
CA ARG A 184 -0.48 9.79 6.41
C ARG A 184 0.51 8.64 6.35
N ALA A 185 0.03 7.39 6.53
CA ALA A 185 0.85 6.20 6.35
C ALA A 185 1.38 6.10 4.91
N ALA A 186 0.56 6.46 3.91
CA ALA A 186 1.00 6.55 2.53
C ALA A 186 2.07 7.62 2.30
N ALA A 187 1.97 8.78 2.98
CA ALA A 187 2.97 9.85 2.87
C ALA A 187 4.35 9.40 3.36
N LEU A 188 4.44 8.65 4.47
CA LEU A 188 5.69 8.07 4.96
C LEU A 188 6.34 7.15 3.91
N ALA A 189 5.54 6.31 3.26
CA ALA A 189 6.04 5.43 2.22
C ALA A 189 6.50 6.21 0.96
N VAL A 190 5.79 7.26 0.55
CA VAL A 190 6.18 8.12 -0.58
C VAL A 190 7.48 8.87 -0.29
N GLU A 191 7.66 9.39 0.93
CA GLU A 191 8.92 10.01 1.36
C GLU A 191 10.08 9.03 1.24
N ALA A 192 9.91 7.80 1.74
CA ALA A 192 10.92 6.76 1.61
C ALA A 192 11.21 6.38 0.14
N VAL A 193 10.19 6.39 -0.74
CA VAL A 193 10.41 6.20 -2.18
C VAL A 193 11.23 7.35 -2.76
N SER A 194 10.93 8.62 -2.40
CA SER A 194 11.74 9.77 -2.81
C SER A 194 13.21 9.58 -2.42
N ASP A 195 13.48 9.20 -1.18
CA ASP A 195 14.84 9.01 -0.66
C ASP A 195 15.56 7.82 -1.33
N LEU A 196 14.84 6.71 -1.53
CA LEU A 196 15.39 5.52 -2.18
C LEU A 196 15.69 5.75 -3.66
N THR A 197 14.95 6.61 -4.34
CA THR A 197 15.07 6.83 -5.79
C THR A 197 15.84 8.08 -6.14
N GLY A 198 15.91 9.06 -5.23
CA GLY A 198 16.41 10.41 -5.49
C GLY A 198 15.44 11.27 -6.33
N MET A 199 14.19 10.81 -6.51
CA MET A 199 13.15 11.55 -7.21
C MET A 199 12.44 12.49 -6.23
N GLU A 200 12.24 13.74 -6.64
CA GLU A 200 11.46 14.70 -5.86
C GLU A 200 9.95 14.45 -6.04
N ILE A 201 9.27 13.97 -5.00
CA ILE A 201 7.84 13.72 -4.99
C ILE A 201 7.20 14.58 -3.88
N PRO A 202 6.56 15.72 -4.24
CA PRO A 202 5.96 16.62 -3.25
C PRO A 202 4.85 15.96 -2.44
N LEU A 203 4.83 16.13 -1.11
CA LEU A 203 3.88 15.50 -0.20
C LEU A 203 2.71 16.40 0.22
N THR A 204 2.74 17.70 -0.13
CA THR A 204 1.80 18.70 0.40
C THR A 204 0.35 18.29 0.20
N GLU A 205 -0.04 17.93 -1.01
CA GLU A 205 -1.43 17.52 -1.32
C GLU A 205 -1.83 16.25 -0.56
N LEU A 206 -0.91 15.29 -0.44
CA LEU A 206 -1.18 14.03 0.27
C LEU A 206 -1.41 14.27 1.77
N LEU A 207 -0.64 15.16 2.37
CA LEU A 207 -0.78 15.52 3.78
C LEU A 207 -2.03 16.38 4.06
N GLU A 208 -2.43 17.23 3.12
CA GLU A 208 -3.71 17.98 3.20
C GLU A 208 -4.90 17.01 3.13
N ASN A 209 -4.87 16.04 2.24
CA ASN A 209 -5.89 14.98 2.14
C ASN A 209 -5.95 14.15 3.43
N ALA A 210 -4.80 13.81 4.02
CA ALA A 210 -4.73 13.09 5.29
C ALA A 210 -5.46 13.82 6.41
N ARG A 211 -5.21 15.12 6.56
CA ARG A 211 -5.89 15.97 7.57
C ARG A 211 -7.40 15.99 7.36
N SER A 212 -7.86 16.16 6.12
CA SER A 212 -9.28 16.17 5.79
C SER A 212 -9.98 14.86 6.13
N ILE A 213 -9.33 13.72 5.89
CA ILE A 213 -9.87 12.40 6.25
C ILE A 213 -9.91 12.23 7.77
N GLU A 214 -8.83 12.57 8.48
CA GLU A 214 -8.74 12.48 9.94
C GLU A 214 -9.80 13.35 10.64
N ASP A 215 -10.01 14.56 10.17
CA ASP A 215 -11.04 15.46 10.70
C ASP A 215 -12.45 14.88 10.47
N SER A 216 -12.73 14.37 9.29
CA SER A 216 -14.02 13.72 8.98
C SER A 216 -14.27 12.48 9.85
N VAL A 217 -13.24 11.65 10.08
CA VAL A 217 -13.35 10.48 10.96
C VAL A 217 -13.58 10.89 12.41
N ARG A 218 -12.88 11.94 12.89
CA ARG A 218 -13.07 12.48 14.23
C ARG A 218 -14.51 12.96 14.44
N ASP A 219 -15.03 13.73 13.49
CA ASP A 219 -16.41 14.23 13.54
C ASP A 219 -17.45 13.09 13.60
N ILE A 220 -17.23 12.00 12.87
CA ILE A 220 -18.09 10.82 12.89
C ILE A 220 -18.07 10.15 14.27
N ILE A 221 -16.87 9.96 14.86
CA ILE A 221 -16.70 9.34 16.18
C ILE A 221 -17.34 10.20 17.26
N GLU A 222 -17.14 11.53 17.24
CA GLU A 222 -17.74 12.46 18.20
C GLU A 222 -19.26 12.44 18.11
N ASN A 223 -19.82 12.49 16.91
CA ASN A 223 -21.27 12.44 16.70
C ASN A 223 -21.86 11.08 17.14
N ALA A 224 -21.18 9.96 16.85
CA ALA A 224 -21.60 8.63 17.29
C ALA A 224 -21.58 8.50 18.81
N SER A 225 -20.56 9.07 19.47
CA SER A 225 -20.44 9.06 20.95
C SER A 225 -21.55 9.87 21.63
N GLN A 226 -22.04 10.95 21.00
CA GLN A 226 -23.17 11.74 21.51
C GLN A 226 -24.53 11.05 21.32
N MET A 227 -24.65 10.09 20.39
CA MET A 227 -25.88 9.34 20.12
C MET A 227 -26.03 8.07 20.96
N LEU A 228 -24.96 7.60 21.60
CA LEU A 228 -25.03 6.44 22.49
C LEU A 228 -25.60 6.90 23.84
N PRO A 229 -26.71 6.30 24.34
CA PRO A 229 -27.21 6.58 25.69
C PRO A 229 -26.13 6.20 26.70
N ALA A 230 -25.96 7.03 27.72
CA ALA A 230 -25.06 6.73 28.83
C ALA A 230 -25.38 5.34 29.40
N PRO A 231 -24.37 4.51 29.71
CA PRO A 231 -24.61 3.21 30.30
C PRO A 231 -25.44 3.41 31.60
N GLU A 232 -26.58 2.73 31.67
CA GLU A 232 -27.40 2.72 32.90
C GLU A 232 -26.52 2.28 34.06
N PRO A 233 -26.56 2.96 35.22
CA PRO A 233 -25.83 2.49 36.40
C PRO A 233 -26.30 1.08 36.75
N GLU A 234 -25.40 0.13 36.80
CA GLU A 234 -25.67 -1.20 37.28
C GLU A 234 -26.29 -1.09 38.68
N ASN A 235 -27.57 -1.38 38.78
CA ASN A 235 -28.24 -1.57 40.04
C ASN A 235 -27.61 -2.79 40.74
N THR A 236 -26.65 -2.54 41.60
CA THR A 236 -26.22 -3.52 42.60
C THR A 236 -27.41 -3.77 43.49
N THR A 237 -28.21 -4.75 43.14
CA THR A 237 -29.18 -5.36 44.06
C THR A 237 -28.39 -5.97 45.21
N ASP A 238 -28.51 -5.33 46.37
CA ASP A 238 -28.12 -5.87 47.68
C ASP A 238 -28.65 -7.32 47.79
N ILE A 239 -27.75 -8.27 47.80
CA ILE A 239 -28.05 -9.62 48.20
C ILE A 239 -28.14 -9.60 49.73
N ASP A 240 -29.37 -9.63 50.23
CA ASP A 240 -29.71 -9.83 51.64
C ASP A 240 -29.13 -11.16 52.14
N PRO A 241 -28.23 -11.18 53.15
CA PRO A 241 -27.65 -12.40 53.67
C PRO A 241 -28.51 -12.97 54.83
N SER A 242 -29.79 -13.22 54.59
CA SER A 242 -30.62 -13.92 55.57
C SER A 242 -31.35 -15.07 54.94
N PHE A 243 -30.66 -16.26 54.90
CA PHE A 243 -31.29 -17.57 55.10
C PHE A 243 -30.22 -18.62 55.44
N GLY A 244 -30.21 -19.03 56.71
CA GLY A 244 -30.28 -20.33 57.40
C GLY A 244 -29.07 -21.23 57.24
#